data_b09fbfe49b37194c2f955c8da009244c
#
_entry.id   b09fbfe49b37194c2f955c8da009244c
#
_cell.length_a   1.000
_cell.length_b   1.000
_cell.length_c   1.000
_cell.angle_alpha   90.00
_cell.angle_beta   90.00
_cell.angle_gamma   90.00
#
_symmetry.space_group_name_H-M   'P 1'
#
loop_
_entity.id
_entity.type
_entity.pdbx_description
1 polymer ?
#
loop_
_entity_poly.entity_id
_entity_poly.type
_entity_poly.pdbx_seq_one_letter_code
_entity_poly.pdbx_strand_id
1 'polypeptide(L)'
;MDRRSVLKILISGIVIPVVPLKIAYAAQKSGKRLVLIELSGANDGLNTVIPLNDHRYRELRPNIGLDRSEIITLSKDFGLHDAMKPVGKLWEAGEMAIIHGLGYPGANRSHFKSIALWETG
;
A
#
# COMPACT_ATOMS: atom_id res chain seq x y z
N MET A 1 -0.34 -41.35 -16.57
CA MET A 1 -1.22 -40.20 -16.89
C MET A 1 -1.05 -39.91 -18.40
N ASP A 2 -2.12 -40.00 -19.15
CA ASP A 2 -2.11 -39.86 -20.59
C ASP A 2 -2.03 -38.37 -21.00
N ARG A 3 -1.24 -38.06 -22.04
CA ARG A 3 -1.05 -36.68 -22.56
C ARG A 3 -2.37 -35.94 -22.83
N ARG A 4 -3.43 -36.67 -23.22
CA ARG A 4 -4.75 -36.12 -23.45
C ARG A 4 -5.45 -35.64 -22.17
N SER A 5 -5.19 -36.28 -21.03
CA SER A 5 -5.75 -35.89 -19.73
C SER A 5 -5.11 -34.61 -19.21
N VAL A 6 -3.80 -34.42 -19.44
CA VAL A 6 -3.09 -33.16 -19.12
C VAL A 6 -3.59 -31.99 -19.96
N LEU A 7 -3.84 -32.23 -21.27
CA LEU A 7 -4.35 -31.18 -22.15
C LEU A 7 -5.78 -30.75 -21.76
N LYS A 8 -6.62 -31.67 -21.35
CA LYS A 8 -7.99 -31.34 -20.88
C LYS A 8 -8.01 -30.49 -19.62
N ILE A 9 -7.05 -30.65 -18.73
CA ILE A 9 -6.89 -29.84 -17.52
C ILE A 9 -6.41 -28.43 -17.88
N LEU A 10 -5.56 -28.28 -18.89
CA LEU A 10 -5.09 -26.97 -19.37
C LEU A 10 -6.14 -26.17 -20.15
N ILE A 11 -7.13 -26.82 -20.78
CA ILE A 11 -8.17 -26.17 -21.59
C ILE A 11 -9.34 -25.70 -20.70
N SER A 12 -9.49 -26.23 -19.49
CA SER A 12 -10.60 -25.84 -18.58
C SER A 12 -10.43 -24.48 -17.91
N GLY A 13 -9.41 -23.68 -18.26
CA GLY A 13 -9.37 -22.25 -17.94
C GLY A 13 -9.44 -21.86 -16.47
N ILE A 14 -9.21 -22.79 -15.54
CA ILE A 14 -9.14 -22.48 -14.13
C ILE A 14 -7.73 -21.97 -13.86
N VAL A 15 -7.51 -20.66 -14.04
CA VAL A 15 -6.44 -19.95 -13.36
C VAL A 15 -6.77 -20.01 -11.87
N ILE A 16 -6.23 -20.98 -11.16
CA ILE A 16 -6.27 -20.99 -9.70
C ILE A 16 -5.26 -19.92 -9.29
N PRO A 17 -5.69 -18.76 -8.78
CA PRO A 17 -4.75 -17.85 -8.16
C PRO A 17 -4.11 -18.65 -7.00
N VAL A 18 -2.79 -18.78 -7.01
CA VAL A 18 -2.05 -19.39 -5.91
C VAL A 18 -2.07 -18.42 -4.74
N VAL A 19 -3.24 -18.19 -4.20
CA VAL A 19 -3.38 -17.59 -2.87
C VAL A 19 -2.96 -18.68 -1.89
N PRO A 20 -1.97 -18.45 -1.02
CA PRO A 20 -1.59 -19.46 -0.03
C PRO A 20 -2.83 -19.95 0.70
N LEU A 21 -3.09 -21.24 0.63
CA LEU A 21 -4.34 -21.86 1.13
C LEU A 21 -4.66 -21.44 2.58
N LYS A 22 -3.62 -21.14 3.36
CA LYS A 22 -3.72 -20.65 4.75
C LYS A 22 -4.38 -19.26 4.86
N ILE A 23 -4.16 -18.35 3.93
CA ILE A 23 -4.77 -17.02 3.93
C ILE A 23 -6.24 -17.11 3.52
N ALA A 24 -6.56 -17.92 2.49
CA ALA A 24 -7.93 -18.15 2.06
C ALA A 24 -8.77 -18.81 3.17
N TYR A 25 -8.19 -19.74 3.91
CA TYR A 25 -8.89 -20.43 5.02
C TYR A 25 -9.16 -19.51 6.22
N ALA A 26 -8.22 -18.61 6.54
CA ALA A 26 -8.39 -17.64 7.61
C ALA A 26 -9.47 -16.59 7.29
N ALA A 27 -9.53 -16.13 6.04
CA ALA A 27 -10.55 -15.18 5.57
C ALA A 27 -11.97 -15.78 5.63
N GLN A 28 -12.10 -17.08 5.30
CA GLN A 28 -13.41 -17.75 5.29
C GLN A 28 -13.96 -17.98 6.71
N LYS A 29 -13.09 -18.15 7.71
CA LYS A 29 -13.49 -18.46 9.10
C LYS A 29 -13.79 -17.21 9.93
N SER A 30 -13.28 -16.04 9.56
CA SER A 30 -13.38 -14.81 10.36
C SER A 30 -14.54 -13.90 9.97
N GLY A 31 -15.18 -14.10 8.81
CA GLY A 31 -16.13 -13.16 8.22
C GLY A 31 -15.53 -11.80 7.85
N LYS A 32 -14.24 -11.61 8.07
CA LYS A 32 -13.51 -10.37 7.75
C LYS A 32 -13.19 -10.32 6.26
N ARG A 33 -13.28 -9.13 5.70
CA ARG A 33 -12.93 -8.86 4.30
C ARG A 33 -11.65 -8.05 4.26
N LEU A 34 -10.72 -8.43 3.39
CA LEU A 34 -9.53 -7.64 3.07
C LEU A 34 -9.79 -6.92 1.74
N VAL A 35 -9.62 -5.60 1.77
CA VAL A 35 -9.60 -4.78 0.56
C VAL A 35 -8.19 -4.25 0.40
N LEU A 36 -7.51 -4.60 -0.69
CA LEU A 36 -6.21 -4.07 -1.05
C LEU A 36 -6.41 -2.96 -2.08
N ILE A 37 -5.90 -1.78 -1.79
CA ILE A 37 -5.92 -0.64 -2.71
C ILE A 37 -4.47 -0.34 -3.10
N GLU A 38 -4.14 -0.61 -4.33
CA GLU A 38 -2.85 -0.27 -4.92
C GLU A 38 -2.94 1.09 -5.62
N LEU A 39 -2.04 2.02 -5.29
CA LEU A 39 -1.93 3.31 -5.94
C LEU A 39 -0.98 3.18 -7.13
N SER A 40 -1.48 2.61 -8.21
CA SER A 40 -0.74 2.41 -9.46
C SER A 40 -0.33 3.75 -10.06
N GLY A 41 0.93 3.89 -10.46
CA GLY A 41 1.46 5.15 -11.02
C GLY A 41 2.16 6.07 -10.02
N ALA A 42 2.36 5.59 -8.80
CA ALA A 42 3.03 6.24 -7.69
C ALA A 42 2.18 7.20 -6.87
N ASN A 43 2.55 7.27 -5.61
CA ASN A 43 2.03 8.20 -4.62
C ASN A 43 3.20 8.99 -4.02
N ASP A 44 3.04 10.28 -3.81
CA ASP A 44 3.97 11.07 -3.01
C ASP A 44 3.73 10.78 -1.52
N GLY A 45 4.45 9.80 -0.99
CA GLY A 45 4.31 9.37 0.39
C GLY A 45 4.58 10.47 1.41
N LEU A 46 5.52 11.41 1.10
CA LEU A 46 5.86 12.52 1.98
C LEU A 46 4.82 13.64 1.96
N ASN A 47 4.00 13.74 0.91
CA ASN A 47 2.85 14.64 0.87
C ASN A 47 1.52 13.92 1.19
N THR A 48 1.56 12.61 1.44
CA THR A 48 0.42 11.87 1.99
C THR A 48 0.50 11.80 3.51
N VAL A 49 1.66 11.40 4.04
CA VAL A 49 1.96 11.40 5.48
C VAL A 49 3.18 12.31 5.73
N ILE A 50 2.92 13.48 6.25
CA ILE A 50 3.86 14.57 6.33
C ILE A 50 4.65 14.50 7.64
N PRO A 51 6.01 14.51 7.60
CA PRO A 51 6.83 14.62 8.81
C PRO A 51 6.82 16.07 9.31
N LEU A 52 6.11 16.33 10.41
CA LEU A 52 5.88 17.69 10.92
C LEU A 52 7.11 18.35 11.52
N ASN A 53 7.97 17.56 12.13
CA ASN A 53 9.14 18.02 12.87
C ASN A 53 10.48 17.77 12.15
N ASP A 54 10.48 17.21 10.94
CA ASP A 54 11.68 17.05 10.14
C ASP A 54 11.88 18.29 9.24
N HIS A 55 12.86 19.13 9.58
CA HIS A 55 13.18 20.34 8.81
C HIS A 55 13.56 20.04 7.36
N ARG A 56 14.15 18.85 7.09
CA ARG A 56 14.52 18.42 5.75
C ARG A 56 13.33 18.31 4.82
N TYR A 57 12.12 18.05 5.34
CA TYR A 57 10.91 18.04 4.52
C TYR A 57 10.72 19.38 3.78
N ARG A 58 10.85 20.50 4.47
CA ARG A 58 10.74 21.85 3.88
C ARG A 58 11.94 22.21 3.04
N GLU A 59 13.14 21.90 3.52
CA GLU A 59 14.38 22.18 2.84
C GLU A 59 14.48 21.50 1.47
N LEU A 60 14.12 20.22 1.41
CA LEU A 60 14.16 19.42 0.17
C LEU A 60 12.94 19.61 -0.73
N ARG A 61 11.88 20.26 -0.25
CA ARG A 61 10.62 20.48 -0.94
C ARG A 61 10.14 21.93 -0.87
N PRO A 62 10.98 22.90 -1.33
CA PRO A 62 10.67 24.33 -1.16
C PRO A 62 9.40 24.75 -1.90
N ASN A 63 9.07 24.10 -3.02
CA ASN A 63 7.94 24.47 -3.89
C ASN A 63 6.74 23.51 -3.78
N ILE A 64 6.94 22.30 -3.25
CA ILE A 64 5.90 21.28 -3.20
C ILE A 64 5.60 20.79 -1.79
N GLY A 65 6.30 21.34 -0.79
CA GLY A 65 6.00 21.07 0.62
C GLY A 65 4.67 21.72 1.01
N LEU A 66 3.81 20.98 1.69
CA LEU A 66 2.48 21.43 2.09
C LEU A 66 2.54 22.46 3.22
N ASP A 67 1.66 23.44 3.19
CA ASP A 67 1.47 24.38 4.28
C ASP A 67 0.73 23.74 5.47
N ARG A 68 0.87 24.35 6.65
CA ARG A 68 0.21 23.85 7.87
C ARG A 68 -1.32 23.77 7.71
N SER A 69 -1.92 24.64 6.93
CA SER A 69 -3.36 24.65 6.65
C SER A 69 -3.83 23.46 5.81
N GLU A 70 -2.92 22.81 5.10
CA GLU A 70 -3.18 21.65 4.25
C GLU A 70 -2.91 20.32 4.97
N ILE A 71 -2.62 20.37 6.28
CA ILE A 71 -2.19 19.21 7.05
C ILE A 71 -3.09 18.98 8.25
N ILE A 72 -3.61 17.76 8.38
CA ILE A 72 -4.30 17.27 9.57
C ILE A 72 -3.25 16.65 10.49
N THR A 73 -3.11 17.17 11.68
CA THR A 73 -2.16 16.64 12.67
C THR A 73 -2.67 15.31 13.24
N LEU A 74 -1.89 14.24 13.09
CA LEU A 74 -2.16 12.93 13.69
C LEU A 74 -1.44 12.75 15.03
N SER A 75 -0.20 13.23 15.10
CA SER A 75 0.66 13.16 16.28
C SER A 75 1.60 14.37 16.29
N LYS A 76 2.46 14.43 17.29
CA LYS A 76 3.51 15.47 17.33
C LYS A 76 4.46 15.41 16.11
N ASP A 77 4.67 14.21 15.55
CA ASP A 77 5.69 13.99 14.52
C ASP A 77 5.13 13.89 13.11
N PHE A 78 3.83 13.52 12.96
CA PHE A 78 3.23 13.24 11.66
C PHE A 78 1.84 13.86 11.50
N GLY A 79 1.54 14.23 10.26
CA GLY A 79 0.22 14.64 9.82
C GLY A 79 -0.19 13.97 8.50
N LEU A 80 -1.45 14.07 8.15
CA LEU A 80 -2.00 13.65 6.86
C LEU A 80 -2.30 14.87 6.01
N HIS A 81 -2.22 14.72 4.69
CA HIS A 81 -2.78 15.68 3.76
C HIS A 81 -4.28 15.91 4.06
N ASP A 82 -4.77 17.13 3.99
CA ASP A 82 -6.15 17.47 4.34
C ASP A 82 -7.20 16.75 3.48
N ALA A 83 -6.89 16.44 2.21
CA ALA A 83 -7.71 15.60 1.35
C ALA A 83 -7.97 14.19 1.93
N MET A 84 -7.11 13.72 2.85
CA MET A 84 -7.26 12.46 3.57
C MET A 84 -8.13 12.56 4.85
N LYS A 85 -8.83 13.67 5.04
CA LYS A 85 -9.68 13.91 6.21
C LYS A 85 -10.66 12.77 6.56
N PRO A 86 -11.30 12.10 5.58
CA PRO A 86 -12.14 10.94 5.91
C PRO A 86 -11.39 9.79 6.55
N VAL A 87 -10.12 9.58 6.14
CA VAL A 87 -9.24 8.54 6.68
C VAL A 87 -8.68 8.93 8.05
N GLY A 88 -8.46 10.22 8.29
CA GLY A 88 -8.02 10.74 9.59
C GLY A 88 -8.93 10.34 10.75
N LYS A 89 -10.23 10.19 10.52
CA LYS A 89 -11.20 9.71 11.51
C LYS A 89 -10.92 8.29 12.00
N LEU A 90 -10.34 7.44 11.12
CA LEU A 90 -9.94 6.09 11.50
C LEU A 90 -8.74 6.11 12.45
N TRP A 91 -7.85 7.10 12.30
CA TRP A 91 -6.75 7.31 13.23
C TRP A 91 -7.26 7.69 14.63
N GLU A 92 -8.19 8.64 14.70
CA GLU A 92 -8.82 9.06 15.95
C GLU A 92 -9.55 7.90 16.65
N ALA A 93 -10.15 7.00 15.87
CA ALA A 93 -10.82 5.79 16.37
C ALA A 93 -9.85 4.66 16.76
N GLY A 94 -8.53 4.78 16.49
CA GLY A 94 -7.56 3.71 16.71
C GLY A 94 -7.69 2.53 15.71
N GLU A 95 -8.33 2.76 14.58
CA GLU A 95 -8.60 1.76 13.54
C GLU A 95 -7.65 1.86 12.35
N MET A 96 -6.63 2.70 12.44
CA MET A 96 -5.65 2.91 11.38
C MET A 96 -4.23 2.69 11.90
N ALA A 97 -3.38 2.08 11.08
CA ALA A 97 -1.94 2.02 11.28
C ALA A 97 -1.22 2.58 10.06
N ILE A 98 -0.14 3.32 10.29
CA ILE A 98 0.74 3.85 9.25
C ILE A 98 2.10 3.18 9.41
N ILE A 99 2.58 2.56 8.33
CA ILE A 99 3.87 1.88 8.32
C ILE A 99 4.83 2.69 7.46
N HIS A 100 5.88 3.20 8.09
CA HIS A 100 6.92 3.98 7.44
C HIS A 100 8.14 3.14 7.09
N GLY A 101 8.97 3.68 6.19
CA GLY A 101 10.28 3.09 5.88
C GLY A 101 10.21 1.77 5.12
N LEU A 102 9.08 1.47 4.47
CA LEU A 102 9.00 0.32 3.59
C LEU A 102 9.87 0.53 2.36
N GLY A 103 10.70 -0.46 2.06
CA GLY A 103 11.60 -0.44 0.93
C GLY A 103 12.31 -1.78 0.76
N TYR A 104 13.17 -1.86 -0.22
CA TYR A 104 13.98 -3.04 -0.49
C TYR A 104 15.42 -2.64 -0.90
N PRO A 105 16.42 -3.50 -0.67
CA PRO A 105 17.80 -3.22 -1.05
C PRO A 105 17.95 -3.01 -2.56
N GLY A 106 18.69 -1.98 -2.97
CA GLY A 106 18.90 -1.68 -4.38
C GLY A 106 17.66 -1.19 -5.11
N ALA A 107 16.77 -0.49 -4.43
CA ALA A 107 15.52 0.03 -4.97
C ALA A 107 15.70 0.69 -6.34
N ASN A 108 14.89 0.26 -7.30
CA ASN A 108 14.87 0.80 -8.66
C ASN A 108 13.84 1.94 -8.74
N ARG A 109 14.19 3.02 -9.47
CA ARG A 109 13.26 4.15 -9.69
C ARG A 109 12.18 3.88 -10.73
N SER A 110 12.20 2.74 -11.41
CA SER A 110 11.15 2.34 -12.33
C SER A 110 9.94 1.82 -11.55
N HIS A 111 8.80 2.48 -11.70
CA HIS A 111 7.54 2.05 -11.10
C HIS A 111 7.16 0.63 -11.51
N PHE A 112 7.30 0.30 -12.80
CA PHE A 112 6.98 -1.03 -13.32
C PHE A 112 7.79 -2.14 -12.65
N LYS A 113 9.11 -1.91 -12.48
CA LYS A 113 9.97 -2.89 -11.85
C LYS A 113 9.68 -3.02 -10.35
N SER A 114 9.42 -1.92 -9.67
CA SER A 114 9.10 -1.92 -8.24
C SER A 114 7.75 -2.58 -7.96
N ILE A 115 6.74 -2.34 -8.80
CA ILE A 115 5.44 -3.00 -8.71
C ILE A 115 5.59 -4.51 -8.94
N ALA A 116 6.31 -4.93 -9.98
CA ALA A 116 6.55 -6.36 -10.25
C ALA A 116 7.25 -7.05 -9.07
N LEU A 117 8.21 -6.39 -8.43
CA LEU A 117 8.87 -6.93 -7.23
C LEU A 117 7.91 -7.00 -6.03
N TRP A 118 7.05 -6.01 -5.86
CA TRP A 118 6.02 -6.03 -4.81
C TRP A 118 5.02 -7.18 -4.99
N GLU A 119 4.59 -7.43 -6.22
CA GLU A 119 3.60 -8.47 -6.54
C GLU A 119 4.17 -9.88 -6.46
N THR A 120 5.47 -10.04 -6.68
CA THR A 120 6.12 -11.36 -6.76
C THR A 120 6.91 -11.74 -5.50
N GLY A 121 7.22 -10.79 -4.63
CA GLY A 121 8.04 -11.01 -3.42
C GLY A 121 9.52 -10.95 -3.77
#